data_9e051b08df98d600b646384ad7599063
#
_entry.id   9e051b08df98d600b646384ad7599063
#
_cell.length_a   1.000
_cell.length_b   1.000
_cell.length_c   1.000
_cell.angle_alpha   90.00
_cell.angle_beta   90.00
_cell.angle_gamma   90.00
#
_symmetry.space_group_name_H-M   'P 1'
#
loop_
_entity.id
_entity.type
_entity.pdbx_description
1 polymer ?
#
loop_
_entity_poly.entity_id
_entity_poly.type
_entity_poly.pdbx_seq_one_letter_code
_entity_poly.pdbx_strand_id
1 'polypeptide(L)'
;MILKDEPLSSTNQPRDIFILDFEVSQHGSRAQDLAQCLAELWMVHHFYGAQAPLHVMHGFVEAYFAANTDVPANDLAFQIAIHFGVHIVVIPTRYGWPKGDKLAECVKIGNGCLVKGYERDGKWFDDSPLGFLFGKV
;
A
#
# COMPACT_ATOMS: atom_id res chain seq x y z
N MET A 1 -10.61 5.76 8.92
CA MET A 1 -9.75 6.92 9.24
C MET A 1 -10.59 8.18 9.08
N ILE A 2 -10.63 9.03 10.07
CA ILE A 2 -11.39 10.31 10.06
C ILE A 2 -10.41 11.43 10.38
N LEU A 3 -10.46 12.50 9.61
CA LEU A 3 -9.81 13.77 9.92
C LEU A 3 -10.83 14.71 10.57
N LYS A 4 -10.37 15.62 11.42
CA LYS A 4 -11.23 16.73 11.89
C LYS A 4 -11.76 17.53 10.70
N ASP A 5 -13.03 17.91 10.76
CA ASP A 5 -13.69 18.76 9.75
C ASP A 5 -13.23 20.23 9.89
N GLU A 6 -11.95 20.44 9.66
CA GLU A 6 -11.31 21.75 9.63
C GLU A 6 -10.61 21.93 8.30
N PRO A 7 -10.65 23.12 7.70
CA PRO A 7 -9.92 23.37 6.45
C PRO A 7 -8.45 23.00 6.59
N LEU A 8 -7.91 22.28 5.61
CA LEU A 8 -6.48 22.02 5.52
C LEU A 8 -5.80 23.37 5.26
N SER A 9 -5.41 24.07 6.32
CA SER A 9 -4.59 25.26 6.17
C SER A 9 -3.20 24.86 5.63
N SER A 10 -2.58 25.74 4.86
CA SER A 10 -1.26 25.55 4.25
C SER A 10 -0.10 25.50 5.27
N THR A 11 -0.40 25.45 6.56
CA THR A 11 0.61 25.37 7.62
C THR A 11 1.00 23.91 7.85
N ASN A 12 2.30 23.62 7.88
CA ASN A 12 2.91 22.33 8.26
C ASN A 12 2.66 21.96 9.74
N GLN A 13 1.45 22.13 10.23
CA GLN A 13 1.08 21.77 11.60
C GLN A 13 0.72 20.28 11.64
N PRO A 14 1.22 19.52 12.62
CA PRO A 14 0.78 18.15 12.87
C PRO A 14 -0.74 18.11 13.05
N ARG A 15 -1.38 17.10 12.48
CA ARG A 15 -2.82 16.91 12.60
C ARG A 15 -3.11 15.56 13.22
N ASP A 16 -4.12 15.55 14.09
CA ASP A 16 -4.62 14.32 14.67
C ASP A 16 -5.37 13.51 13.60
N ILE A 17 -5.01 12.25 13.49
CA ILE A 17 -5.69 11.26 12.66
C ILE A 17 -6.34 10.25 13.59
N PHE A 18 -7.66 10.08 13.46
CA PHE A 18 -8.39 9.07 14.20
C PHE A 18 -8.51 7.82 13.34
N ILE A 19 -8.03 6.70 13.87
CA ILE A 19 -8.18 5.38 13.26
C ILE A 19 -9.35 4.71 13.96
N LEU A 20 -10.35 4.27 13.19
CA LEU A 20 -11.57 3.64 13.67
C LEU A 20 -11.66 2.21 13.11
N ASP A 21 -12.65 1.47 13.58
CA ASP A 21 -13.07 0.21 12.98
C ASP A 21 -12.16 -0.97 13.35
N PHE A 22 -11.90 -1.09 14.67
CA PHE A 22 -11.04 -2.14 15.20
C PHE A 22 -11.77 -3.46 15.55
N GLU A 23 -13.07 -3.55 15.30
CA GLU A 23 -13.88 -4.71 15.70
C GLU A 23 -13.48 -6.03 15.03
N VAL A 24 -12.80 -5.95 13.88
CA VAL A 24 -12.25 -7.14 13.19
C VAL A 24 -10.75 -7.30 13.38
N SER A 25 -10.15 -6.52 14.29
CA SER A 25 -8.71 -6.61 14.56
C SER A 25 -8.36 -7.94 15.20
N GLN A 26 -7.31 -8.57 14.70
CA GLN A 26 -6.82 -9.85 15.19
C GLN A 26 -5.29 -9.89 15.17
N HIS A 27 -4.71 -10.80 15.93
CA HIS A 27 -3.28 -11.06 15.84
C HIS A 27 -2.96 -11.71 14.48
N GLY A 28 -2.07 -11.08 13.70
CA GLY A 28 -1.77 -11.52 12.34
C GLY A 28 -0.43 -11.01 11.82
N SER A 29 -0.22 -11.19 10.52
CA SER A 29 0.99 -10.71 9.84
C SER A 29 0.97 -9.20 9.65
N ARG A 30 2.00 -8.51 10.11
CA ARG A 30 2.22 -7.07 9.85
C ARG A 30 2.23 -6.76 8.35
N ALA A 31 2.71 -7.70 7.53
CA ALA A 31 2.73 -7.54 6.08
C ALA A 31 1.33 -7.38 5.48
N GLN A 32 0.33 -8.06 6.03
CA GLN A 32 -1.04 -7.98 5.54
C GLN A 32 -1.63 -6.58 5.75
N ASP A 33 -1.48 -6.03 6.96
CA ASP A 33 -2.01 -4.71 7.29
C ASP A 33 -1.33 -3.60 6.48
N LEU A 34 0.01 -3.66 6.39
CA LEU A 34 0.78 -2.73 5.57
C LEU A 34 0.38 -2.82 4.10
N ALA A 35 0.31 -4.03 3.56
CA ALA A 35 -0.05 -4.26 2.17
C ALA A 35 -1.46 -3.75 1.83
N GLN A 36 -2.43 -3.98 2.71
CA GLN A 36 -3.79 -3.49 2.53
C GLN A 36 -3.82 -1.96 2.50
N CYS A 37 -3.16 -1.30 3.44
CA CYS A 37 -3.08 0.16 3.48
C CYS A 37 -2.45 0.72 2.18
N LEU A 38 -1.32 0.15 1.76
CA LEU A 38 -0.63 0.57 0.54
C LEU A 38 -1.47 0.31 -0.72
N ALA A 39 -2.18 -0.83 -0.78
CA ALA A 39 -3.03 -1.19 -1.90
C ALA A 39 -4.22 -0.22 -2.07
N GLU A 40 -4.90 0.13 -0.98
CA GLU A 40 -6.00 1.10 -1.02
C GLU A 40 -5.51 2.47 -1.50
N LEU A 41 -4.39 2.97 -0.97
CA LEU A 41 -3.80 4.23 -1.39
C LEU A 41 -3.40 4.19 -2.88
N TRP A 42 -2.73 3.11 -3.30
CA TRP A 42 -2.32 2.96 -4.70
C TRP A 42 -3.52 2.85 -5.64
N MET A 43 -4.58 2.14 -5.28
CA MET A 43 -5.79 2.05 -6.11
C MET A 43 -6.45 3.42 -6.31
N VAL A 44 -6.46 4.29 -5.29
CA VAL A 44 -6.95 5.67 -5.46
C VAL A 44 -6.11 6.42 -6.50
N HIS A 45 -4.77 6.29 -6.44
CA HIS A 45 -3.90 6.86 -7.48
C HIS A 45 -4.19 6.26 -8.85
N HIS A 46 -4.20 4.94 -8.96
CA HIS A 46 -4.33 4.22 -10.24
C HIS A 46 -5.65 4.51 -10.95
N PHE A 47 -6.76 4.44 -10.24
CA PHE A 47 -8.09 4.61 -10.84
C PHE A 47 -8.47 6.08 -11.06
N TYR A 48 -8.06 6.97 -10.17
CA TYR A 48 -8.51 8.38 -10.17
C TYR A 48 -7.41 9.39 -10.50
N GLY A 49 -6.15 8.97 -10.62
CA GLY A 49 -5.02 9.84 -10.98
C GLY A 49 -4.53 10.75 -9.84
N ALA A 50 -5.00 10.56 -8.61
CA ALA A 50 -4.59 11.36 -7.47
C ALA A 50 -3.12 11.12 -7.12
N GLN A 51 -2.32 12.18 -6.90
CA GLN A 51 -0.89 12.07 -6.59
C GLN A 51 -0.62 11.96 -5.08
N ALA A 52 -1.44 12.61 -4.26
CA ALA A 52 -1.28 12.61 -2.80
C ALA A 52 -1.14 11.21 -2.18
N PRO A 53 -1.91 10.17 -2.60
CA PRO A 53 -1.77 8.83 -2.06
C PRO A 53 -0.36 8.24 -2.19
N LEU A 54 0.36 8.53 -3.27
CA LEU A 54 1.74 8.04 -3.44
C LEU A 54 2.69 8.62 -2.39
N HIS A 55 2.57 9.92 -2.10
CA HIS A 55 3.36 10.55 -1.04
C HIS A 55 3.04 9.95 0.34
N VAL A 56 1.76 9.67 0.60
CA VAL A 56 1.33 9.03 1.84
C VAL A 56 1.90 7.62 1.96
N MET A 57 1.91 6.83 0.88
CA MET A 57 2.50 5.48 0.86
C MET A 57 3.97 5.51 1.25
N HIS A 58 4.77 6.40 0.65
CA HIS A 58 6.19 6.54 0.95
C HIS A 58 6.43 6.95 2.41
N GLY A 59 5.82 8.05 2.85
CA GLY A 59 5.98 8.53 4.22
C GLY A 59 5.50 7.53 5.28
N PHE A 60 4.43 6.77 4.98
CA PHE A 60 3.94 5.73 5.88
C PHE A 60 4.95 4.60 6.07
N VAL A 61 5.55 4.12 4.97
CA VAL A 61 6.55 3.04 5.02
C VAL A 61 7.84 3.52 5.69
N GLU A 62 8.33 4.71 5.36
CA GLU A 62 9.50 5.31 6.01
C GLU A 62 9.30 5.39 7.53
N ALA A 63 8.17 5.94 7.97
CA ALA A 63 7.84 6.05 9.39
C ALA A 63 7.71 4.68 10.07
N TYR A 64 7.11 3.71 9.38
CA TYR A 64 6.97 2.36 9.90
C TYR A 64 8.33 1.69 10.14
N PHE A 65 9.23 1.72 9.17
CA PHE A 65 10.55 1.11 9.32
C PHE A 65 11.43 1.87 10.32
N ALA A 66 11.31 3.19 10.40
CA ALA A 66 12.00 3.97 11.42
C ALA A 66 11.57 3.59 12.85
N ALA A 67 10.31 3.23 13.04
CA ALA A 67 9.76 2.83 14.34
C ALA A 67 9.94 1.33 14.67
N ASN A 68 10.26 0.48 13.68
CA ASN A 68 10.33 -0.99 13.80
C ASN A 68 11.64 -1.54 13.25
N THR A 69 12.75 -1.23 13.92
CA THR A 69 14.11 -1.61 13.48
C THR A 69 14.45 -3.09 13.66
N ASP A 70 13.62 -3.84 14.37
CA ASP A 70 13.78 -5.27 14.66
C ASP A 70 13.28 -6.19 13.55
N VAL A 71 12.63 -5.63 12.51
CA VAL A 71 12.02 -6.39 11.43
C VAL A 71 12.98 -6.48 10.24
N PRO A 72 13.28 -7.69 9.72
CA PRO A 72 14.05 -7.83 8.49
C PRO A 72 13.33 -7.20 7.31
N ALA A 73 13.79 -6.03 6.85
CA ALA A 73 13.12 -5.22 5.85
C ALA A 73 12.86 -6.00 4.54
N ASN A 74 13.86 -6.77 4.06
CA ASN A 74 13.72 -7.53 2.82
C ASN A 74 12.64 -8.60 2.87
N ASP A 75 12.55 -9.37 3.96
CA ASP A 75 11.53 -10.41 4.11
C ASP A 75 10.13 -9.80 4.18
N LEU A 76 9.99 -8.73 4.93
CA LEU A 76 8.73 -8.02 5.06
C LEU A 76 8.30 -7.39 3.72
N ALA A 77 9.23 -6.84 2.94
CA ALA A 77 8.93 -6.25 1.63
C ALA A 77 8.31 -7.27 0.66
N PHE A 78 8.87 -8.48 0.58
CA PHE A 78 8.29 -9.54 -0.26
C PHE A 78 6.92 -10.02 0.23
N GLN A 79 6.73 -10.13 1.54
CA GLN A 79 5.41 -10.46 2.11
C GLN A 79 4.40 -9.36 1.82
N ILE A 80 4.77 -8.08 1.97
CA ILE A 80 3.92 -6.94 1.59
C ILE A 80 3.56 -7.04 0.11
N ALA A 81 4.52 -7.30 -0.78
CA ALA A 81 4.26 -7.40 -2.22
C ALA A 81 3.24 -8.48 -2.57
N ILE A 82 3.32 -9.65 -1.93
CA ILE A 82 2.36 -10.75 -2.11
C ILE A 82 0.97 -10.31 -1.67
N HIS A 83 0.82 -9.79 -0.46
CA HIS A 83 -0.50 -9.38 0.06
C HIS A 83 -1.07 -8.18 -0.69
N PHE A 84 -0.23 -7.22 -1.10
CA PHE A 84 -0.62 -6.13 -1.98
C PHE A 84 -1.18 -6.66 -3.30
N GLY A 85 -0.47 -7.60 -3.94
CA GLY A 85 -0.92 -8.24 -5.17
C GLY A 85 -2.29 -8.91 -5.02
N VAL A 86 -2.50 -9.69 -3.95
CA VAL A 86 -3.82 -10.29 -3.63
C VAL A 86 -4.89 -9.22 -3.53
N HIS A 87 -4.63 -8.15 -2.78
CA HIS A 87 -5.61 -7.10 -2.52
C HIS A 87 -6.06 -6.41 -3.80
N ILE A 88 -5.12 -5.95 -4.64
CA ILE A 88 -5.43 -5.23 -5.88
C ILE A 88 -6.01 -6.13 -6.99
N VAL A 89 -5.88 -7.45 -6.90
CA VAL A 89 -6.59 -8.40 -7.78
C VAL A 89 -8.02 -8.61 -7.30
N VAL A 90 -8.23 -8.80 -6.00
CA VAL A 90 -9.53 -9.22 -5.45
C VAL A 90 -10.49 -8.05 -5.24
N ILE A 91 -10.02 -6.98 -4.60
CA ILE A 91 -10.90 -5.90 -4.16
C ILE A 91 -11.54 -5.16 -5.34
N PRO A 92 -10.80 -4.64 -6.33
CA PRO A 92 -11.42 -3.88 -7.42
C PRO A 92 -12.27 -4.74 -8.35
N THR A 93 -12.05 -6.05 -8.39
CA THR A 93 -12.91 -6.94 -9.18
C THR A 93 -14.28 -7.18 -8.54
N ARG A 94 -14.38 -7.11 -7.21
CA ARG A 94 -15.59 -7.40 -6.43
C ARG A 94 -16.36 -6.17 -5.97
N TYR A 95 -15.68 -5.09 -5.64
CA TYR A 95 -16.26 -3.92 -5.00
C TYR A 95 -16.14 -2.71 -5.92
N GLY A 96 -17.17 -2.04 -6.22
CA GLY A 96 -17.45 -0.74 -6.84
C GLY A 96 -16.37 0.08 -7.56
N TRP A 97 -15.20 -0.46 -7.83
CA TRP A 97 -14.11 0.24 -8.52
C TRP A 97 -14.38 0.33 -10.04
N PRO A 98 -13.81 1.35 -10.73
CA PRO A 98 -13.97 1.50 -12.18
C PRO A 98 -13.55 0.24 -12.94
N LYS A 99 -14.31 -0.12 -13.96
CA LYS A 99 -14.04 -1.27 -14.84
C LYS A 99 -13.28 -0.82 -16.10
N GLY A 100 -12.93 -1.75 -16.96
CA GLY A 100 -12.22 -1.49 -18.22
C GLY A 100 -10.72 -1.65 -18.11
N ASP A 101 -9.97 -0.90 -18.93
CA ASP A 101 -8.53 -1.09 -19.11
C ASP A 101 -7.73 -0.91 -17.82
N LYS A 102 -8.10 0.06 -17.00
CA LYS A 102 -7.45 0.28 -15.70
C LYS A 102 -7.63 -0.90 -14.75
N LEU A 103 -8.78 -1.58 -14.78
CA LEU A 103 -8.96 -2.79 -14.00
C LEU A 103 -8.08 -3.93 -14.51
N ALA A 104 -8.02 -4.11 -15.83
CA ALA A 104 -7.16 -5.15 -16.44
C ALA A 104 -5.68 -4.91 -16.10
N GLU A 105 -5.23 -3.66 -16.16
CA GLU A 105 -3.87 -3.27 -15.77
C GLU A 105 -3.61 -3.52 -14.28
N CYS A 106 -4.56 -3.13 -13.42
CA CYS A 106 -4.50 -3.38 -11.96
C CYS A 106 -4.31 -4.87 -11.67
N VAL A 107 -5.12 -5.74 -12.29
CA VAL A 107 -5.01 -7.21 -12.15
C VAL A 107 -3.68 -7.73 -12.66
N LYS A 108 -3.17 -7.20 -13.78
CA LYS A 108 -1.85 -7.58 -14.32
C LYS A 108 -0.72 -7.23 -13.36
N ILE A 109 -0.73 -6.02 -12.81
CA ILE A 109 0.25 -5.57 -11.81
C ILE A 109 0.17 -6.45 -10.55
N GLY A 110 -1.04 -6.71 -10.06
CA GLY A 110 -1.25 -7.55 -8.89
C GLY A 110 -0.73 -8.97 -9.05
N ASN A 111 -0.99 -9.61 -10.20
CA ASN A 111 -0.42 -10.92 -10.52
C ASN A 111 1.11 -10.88 -10.59
N GLY A 112 1.68 -9.82 -11.15
CA GLY A 112 3.14 -9.62 -11.14
C GLY A 112 3.70 -9.54 -9.72
N CYS A 113 3.08 -8.73 -8.84
CA CYS A 113 3.48 -8.62 -7.44
C CYS A 113 3.41 -9.97 -6.71
N LEU A 114 2.36 -10.76 -6.96
CA LEU A 114 2.20 -12.10 -6.38
C LEU A 114 3.34 -13.04 -6.79
N VAL A 115 3.54 -13.20 -8.09
CA VAL A 115 4.54 -14.14 -8.64
C VAL A 115 5.94 -13.70 -8.23
N LYS A 116 6.28 -12.44 -8.47
CA LYS A 116 7.63 -11.91 -8.21
C LYS A 116 7.93 -11.77 -6.72
N GLY A 117 6.92 -11.50 -5.90
CA GLY A 117 7.04 -11.56 -4.46
C GLY A 117 7.35 -12.97 -3.96
N TYR A 118 6.67 -13.98 -4.49
CA TYR A 118 6.93 -15.38 -4.17
C TYR A 118 8.31 -15.86 -4.65
N GLU A 119 8.71 -15.49 -5.88
CA GLU A 119 10.03 -15.79 -6.45
C GLU A 119 11.17 -15.02 -5.77
N ARG A 120 10.85 -14.00 -4.95
CA ARG A 120 11.80 -13.08 -4.30
C ARG A 120 12.68 -12.33 -5.32
N ASP A 121 12.11 -11.99 -6.47
CA ASP A 121 12.76 -11.23 -7.54
C ASP A 121 12.65 -9.72 -7.27
N GLY A 122 13.50 -9.22 -6.35
CA GLY A 122 13.50 -7.80 -5.94
C GLY A 122 13.74 -6.83 -7.10
N LYS A 123 14.53 -7.24 -8.10
CA LYS A 123 14.83 -6.38 -9.25
C LYS A 123 13.59 -6.07 -10.11
N TRP A 124 12.66 -7.00 -10.20
CA TRP A 124 11.42 -6.78 -10.94
C TRP A 124 10.60 -5.61 -10.36
N PHE A 125 10.73 -5.36 -9.06
CA PHE A 125 9.97 -4.30 -8.38
C PHE A 125 10.48 -2.89 -8.67
N ASP A 126 11.67 -2.70 -9.25
CA ASP A 126 12.23 -1.38 -9.54
C ASP A 126 11.26 -0.49 -10.34
N ASP A 127 10.52 -1.09 -11.30
CA ASP A 127 9.52 -0.40 -12.13
C ASP A 127 8.07 -0.63 -11.67
N SER A 128 7.86 -1.14 -10.45
CA SER A 128 6.55 -1.44 -9.90
C SER A 128 6.05 -0.35 -8.94
N PRO A 129 4.76 -0.35 -8.57
CA PRO A 129 4.23 0.53 -7.53
C PRO A 129 4.91 0.40 -6.17
N LEU A 130 5.61 -0.70 -5.94
CA LEU A 130 6.29 -1.02 -4.69
C LEU A 130 7.82 -0.90 -4.77
N GLY A 131 8.37 -0.33 -5.83
CA GLY A 131 9.82 -0.19 -6.02
C GLY A 131 10.55 0.44 -4.84
N PHE A 132 9.91 1.38 -4.17
CA PHE A 132 10.44 2.04 -2.97
C PHE A 132 10.67 1.10 -1.77
N LEU A 133 10.03 -0.08 -1.74
CA LEU A 133 10.29 -1.11 -0.72
C LEU A 133 11.58 -1.90 -0.97
N PHE A 134 12.07 -1.93 -2.21
CA PHE A 134 13.19 -2.74 -2.68
C PHE A 134 14.41 -1.91 -3.05
N GLY A 135 14.27 -0.58 -3.13
CA GLY A 135 15.38 0.34 -3.32
C GLY A 135 16.37 0.22 -2.15
N LYS A 136 17.65 0.30 -2.44
CA LYS A 136 18.70 0.31 -1.39
C LYS A 136 18.45 1.51 -0.48
N VAL A 137 18.13 1.22 0.77
CA VAL A 137 18.26 2.17 1.86
C VAL A 137 19.75 2.52 2.02
#